data_447b53f1181203f363542686e4a5c4bd
#
_entry.id   447b53f1181203f363542686e4a5c4bd
#
_cell.length_a   1.000
_cell.length_b   1.000
_cell.length_c   1.000
_cell.angle_alpha   90.00
_cell.angle_beta   90.00
_cell.angle_gamma   90.00
#
_symmetry.space_group_name_H-M   'P 1'
#
loop_
_entity.id
_entity.type
_entity.pdbx_description
1 polymer ?
#
loop_
_entity_poly.entity_id
_entity_poly.type
_entity_poly.pdbx_seq_one_letter_code
_entity_poly.pdbx_strand_id
1 'polypeptide(L)'
;MPFDLSRRIFLKGTGLLAVGLGGLPSEVVLRTARAASNRKKVFVHVFLRGGADGLNLVVPYADPLYYEHRREIALPGPGKAGGVVRLDDHFGFHPSLAPLQPLYADGRLAAVHAVGNYSVSRSHFSAQDFIELGTPGERGTKTGTLARLGSHLEGSGVLKSVSFSAQRPLSFLGP
;
A
#
# COMPACT_ATOMS: atom_id res chain seq x y z
N MET A 1 -8.10 2.77 -22.18
CA MET A 1 -7.59 4.13 -21.92
C MET A 1 -6.57 4.03 -20.79
N PRO A 2 -5.29 4.32 -21.01
CA PRO A 2 -4.31 4.32 -19.92
C PRO A 2 -4.55 5.57 -19.06
N PHE A 3 -4.74 5.38 -17.76
CA PHE A 3 -4.72 6.48 -16.80
C PHE A 3 -3.27 6.96 -16.63
N ASP A 4 -2.92 8.01 -17.33
CA ASP A 4 -1.67 8.73 -17.09
C ASP A 4 -1.80 9.54 -15.80
N LEU A 5 -1.41 8.93 -14.69
CA LEU A 5 -1.23 9.59 -13.39
C LEU A 5 0.08 10.38 -13.42
N SER A 6 0.14 11.38 -14.30
CA SER A 6 1.28 12.28 -14.32
C SER A 6 1.36 13.07 -13.00
N ARG A 7 2.59 13.41 -12.57
CA ARG A 7 2.85 14.29 -11.41
C ARG A 7 1.99 15.57 -11.43
N ARG A 8 1.59 16.03 -12.61
CA ARG A 8 0.69 17.19 -12.81
C ARG A 8 -0.74 16.92 -12.32
N ILE A 9 -1.28 15.71 -12.47
CA ILE A 9 -2.64 15.36 -12.00
C ILE A 9 -2.64 15.25 -10.48
N PHE A 10 -1.61 14.66 -9.90
CA PHE A 10 -1.45 14.61 -8.44
C PHE A 10 -1.35 16.00 -7.82
N LEU A 11 -0.55 16.90 -8.41
CA LEU A 11 -0.40 18.28 -7.93
C LEU A 11 -1.67 19.12 -8.14
N LYS A 12 -2.42 18.89 -9.23
CA LYS A 12 -3.71 19.56 -9.47
C LYS A 12 -4.79 19.03 -8.52
N GLY A 13 -4.79 17.73 -8.22
CA GLY A 13 -5.72 17.12 -7.26
C GLY A 13 -5.50 17.60 -5.83
N THR A 14 -4.27 17.72 -5.37
CA THR A 14 -3.94 18.28 -4.05
C THR A 14 -4.23 19.78 -3.95
N GLY A 15 -4.05 20.54 -5.03
CA GLY A 15 -4.44 21.95 -5.09
C GLY A 15 -5.94 22.17 -5.00
N LEU A 16 -6.74 21.34 -5.65
CA LEU A 16 -8.21 21.37 -5.60
C LEU A 16 -8.77 20.99 -4.23
N LEU A 17 -8.16 20.03 -3.54
CA LEU A 17 -8.51 19.68 -2.14
C LEU A 17 -8.23 20.82 -1.16
N ALA A 18 -7.16 21.59 -1.39
CA ALA A 18 -6.83 22.74 -0.56
C ALA A 18 -7.82 23.90 -0.75
N VAL A 19 -8.39 24.06 -1.96
CA VAL A 19 -9.44 25.06 -2.24
C VAL A 19 -10.79 24.63 -1.69
N GLY A 20 -11.08 23.31 -1.62
CA GLY A 20 -12.32 22.78 -1.03
C GLY A 20 -12.38 22.85 0.50
N LEU A 21 -11.26 23.02 1.19
CA LEU A 21 -11.15 23.26 2.63
C LEU A 21 -11.19 24.77 2.95
N GLY A 22 -12.17 25.49 2.41
CA GLY A 22 -12.33 26.92 2.52
C GLY A 22 -11.89 27.52 3.86
N GLY A 23 -10.74 28.21 3.86
CA GLY A 23 -10.28 28.97 5.01
C GLY A 23 -8.79 28.87 5.36
N LEU A 24 -8.00 28.03 4.73
CA LEU A 24 -6.55 28.04 4.97
C LEU A 24 -5.89 29.20 4.21
N PRO A 25 -5.07 30.06 4.87
CA PRO A 25 -4.34 31.11 4.20
C PRO A 25 -3.51 30.55 3.04
N SER A 26 -3.52 31.21 1.89
CA SER A 26 -2.77 30.82 0.68
C SER A 26 -1.28 30.57 0.96
N GLU A 27 -0.71 31.29 1.90
CA GLU A 27 0.65 31.14 2.42
C GLU A 27 0.92 29.75 3.01
N VAL A 28 -0.05 29.17 3.75
CA VAL A 28 0.09 27.83 4.35
C VAL A 28 0.09 26.76 3.26
N VAL A 29 -0.80 26.89 2.28
CA VAL A 29 -0.86 25.98 1.12
C VAL A 29 0.42 26.05 0.30
N LEU A 30 0.94 27.25 0.06
CA LEU A 30 2.17 27.46 -0.72
C LEU A 30 3.41 26.92 0.03
N ARG A 31 3.50 27.14 1.34
CA ARG A 31 4.59 26.61 2.17
C ARG A 31 4.55 25.09 2.24
N THR A 32 3.36 24.50 2.36
CA THR A 32 3.18 23.04 2.35
C THR A 32 3.58 22.43 1.01
N ALA A 33 3.20 23.06 -0.11
CA ALA A 33 3.58 22.61 -1.44
C ALA A 33 5.09 22.73 -1.69
N ARG A 34 5.72 23.81 -1.21
CA ARG A 34 7.18 24.00 -1.30
C ARG A 34 7.95 23.04 -0.40
N ALA A 35 7.48 22.79 0.82
CA ALA A 35 8.06 21.80 1.73
C ALA A 35 7.98 20.39 1.14
N ALA A 36 6.88 20.05 0.45
CA ALA A 36 6.72 18.78 -0.25
C ALA A 36 7.66 18.65 -1.46
N SER A 37 7.94 19.76 -2.16
CA SER A 37 8.84 19.75 -3.34
C SER A 37 10.31 19.54 -2.98
N ASN A 38 10.72 19.91 -1.77
CA ASN A 38 12.10 19.74 -1.29
C ASN A 38 12.37 18.37 -0.64
N ARG A 39 11.36 17.51 -0.50
CA ARG A 39 11.54 16.17 0.08
C ARG A 39 12.14 15.22 -0.93
N LYS A 40 13.32 14.71 -0.65
CA LYS A 40 14.01 13.71 -1.47
C LYS A 40 13.34 12.34 -1.47
N LYS A 41 12.53 12.03 -0.44
CA LYS A 41 11.89 10.71 -0.26
C LYS A 41 10.43 10.87 0.17
N VAL A 42 9.54 10.09 -0.44
CA VAL A 42 8.14 9.97 -0.05
C VAL A 42 7.86 8.49 0.20
N PHE A 43 7.32 8.16 1.36
CA PHE A 43 6.81 6.82 1.65
C PHE A 43 5.30 6.82 1.46
N VAL A 44 4.81 5.91 0.62
CA VAL A 44 3.37 5.70 0.38
C VAL A 44 2.99 4.31 0.88
N HIS A 45 2.09 4.26 1.85
CA HIS A 45 1.54 3.02 2.37
C HIS A 45 0.13 2.82 1.82
N VAL A 46 -0.09 1.71 1.10
CA VAL A 46 -1.40 1.30 0.60
C VAL A 46 -1.85 0.07 1.37
N PHE A 47 -2.81 0.26 2.27
CA PHE A 47 -3.37 -0.83 3.08
C PHE A 47 -4.70 -1.29 2.50
N LEU A 48 -4.74 -2.52 2.01
CA LEU A 48 -5.95 -3.14 1.45
C LEU A 48 -6.84 -3.68 2.58
N ARG A 49 -7.46 -2.76 3.31
CA ARG A 49 -8.16 -3.02 4.57
C ARG A 49 -9.34 -3.98 4.45
N GLY A 50 -10.00 -4.02 3.31
CA GLY A 50 -11.10 -4.95 3.03
C GLY A 50 -10.69 -6.41 2.87
N GLY A 51 -9.40 -6.65 2.84
CA GLY A 51 -8.80 -7.93 2.57
C GLY A 51 -8.42 -8.09 1.10
N ALA A 52 -7.29 -8.73 0.87
CA ALA A 52 -6.84 -9.13 -0.45
C ALA A 52 -6.38 -10.58 -0.41
N ASP A 53 -6.74 -11.35 -1.42
CA ASP A 53 -6.27 -12.71 -1.56
C ASP A 53 -4.83 -12.73 -2.07
N GLY A 54 -3.86 -12.80 -1.16
CA GLY A 54 -2.44 -12.76 -1.49
C GLY A 54 -2.01 -13.84 -2.47
N LEU A 55 -2.60 -15.04 -2.39
CA LEU A 55 -2.31 -16.14 -3.32
C LEU A 55 -2.87 -15.90 -4.72
N ASN A 56 -3.84 -14.99 -4.90
CA ASN A 56 -4.32 -14.58 -6.20
C ASN A 56 -3.75 -13.22 -6.65
N LEU A 57 -3.06 -12.49 -5.79
CA LEU A 57 -2.28 -11.31 -6.21
C LEU A 57 -0.93 -11.71 -6.76
N VAL A 58 -0.21 -12.58 -6.04
CA VAL A 58 1.08 -13.15 -6.45
C VAL A 58 0.94 -14.66 -6.41
N VAL A 59 0.67 -15.21 -7.56
CA VAL A 59 0.20 -16.59 -7.74
C VAL A 59 1.39 -17.55 -7.85
N PRO A 60 1.49 -18.57 -7.00
CA PRO A 60 2.48 -19.63 -7.12
C PRO A 60 2.04 -20.65 -8.19
N TYR A 61 2.02 -20.22 -9.45
CA TYR A 61 1.45 -20.99 -10.55
C TYR A 61 2.17 -22.31 -10.85
N ALA A 62 3.41 -22.45 -10.39
CA ALA A 62 4.15 -23.70 -10.55
C ALA A 62 3.91 -24.70 -9.40
N ASP A 63 3.23 -24.29 -8.33
CA ASP A 63 2.91 -25.17 -7.20
C ASP A 63 1.62 -25.93 -7.46
N PRO A 64 1.65 -27.29 -7.56
CA PRO A 64 0.45 -28.11 -7.73
C PRO A 64 -0.58 -27.93 -6.61
N LEU A 65 -0.13 -27.68 -5.36
CA LEU A 65 -0.99 -27.50 -4.20
C LEU A 65 -1.88 -26.26 -4.34
N TYR A 66 -1.40 -25.22 -5.03
CA TYR A 66 -2.22 -24.06 -5.34
C TYR A 66 -3.49 -24.44 -6.08
N TYR A 67 -3.40 -25.29 -7.09
CA TYR A 67 -4.56 -25.77 -7.87
C TYR A 67 -5.39 -26.80 -7.12
N GLU A 68 -4.75 -27.67 -6.37
CA GLU A 68 -5.44 -28.71 -5.58
C GLU A 68 -6.36 -28.09 -4.52
N HIS A 69 -5.86 -27.10 -3.79
CA HIS A 69 -6.60 -26.50 -2.67
C HIS A 69 -7.49 -25.31 -3.08
N ARG A 70 -7.37 -24.83 -4.31
CA ARG A 70 -8.10 -23.63 -4.80
C ARG A 70 -8.84 -23.88 -6.11
N ARG A 71 -9.43 -25.05 -6.29
CA ARG A 71 -10.00 -25.56 -7.54
C ARG A 71 -10.91 -24.57 -8.26
N GLU A 72 -11.73 -23.81 -7.52
CA GLU A 72 -12.72 -22.88 -8.09
C GLU A 72 -12.20 -21.47 -8.34
N ILE A 73 -11.10 -21.08 -7.63
CA ILE A 73 -10.60 -19.72 -7.63
C ILE A 73 -9.14 -19.61 -8.09
N ALA A 74 -8.51 -20.75 -8.42
CA ALA A 74 -7.15 -20.73 -8.96
C ALA A 74 -7.11 -20.06 -10.33
N LEU A 75 -6.12 -19.19 -10.52
CA LEU A 75 -5.88 -18.56 -11.82
C LEU A 75 -5.08 -19.50 -12.73
N PRO A 76 -5.39 -19.55 -14.03
CA PRO A 76 -4.62 -20.32 -15.00
C PRO A 76 -3.15 -19.87 -15.03
N GLY A 77 -2.26 -20.80 -15.39
CA GLY A 77 -0.85 -20.49 -15.59
C GLY A 77 -0.60 -19.52 -16.72
N PRO A 78 0.65 -19.05 -16.87
CA PRO A 78 1.02 -18.08 -17.90
C PRO A 78 0.71 -18.57 -19.33
N GLY A 79 0.34 -17.66 -20.22
CA GLY A 79 0.02 -17.97 -21.62
C GLY A 79 -1.37 -18.55 -21.87
N LYS A 80 -2.17 -18.80 -20.84
CA LYS A 80 -3.57 -19.23 -20.95
C LYS A 80 -4.51 -18.03 -20.86
N ALA A 81 -5.73 -18.17 -21.41
CA ALA A 81 -6.75 -17.14 -21.30
C ALA A 81 -7.07 -16.85 -19.82
N GLY A 82 -7.02 -15.58 -19.41
CA GLY A 82 -7.16 -15.16 -18.02
C GLY A 82 -6.03 -15.60 -17.10
N GLY A 83 -4.93 -16.11 -17.66
CA GLY A 83 -3.80 -16.58 -16.91
C GLY A 83 -2.94 -15.48 -16.30
N VAL A 84 -2.08 -15.89 -15.39
CA VAL A 84 -1.19 -14.98 -14.66
C VAL A 84 -0.14 -14.35 -15.59
N VAL A 85 0.31 -13.16 -15.23
CA VAL A 85 1.46 -12.50 -15.84
C VAL A 85 2.72 -13.05 -15.18
N ARG A 86 3.53 -13.78 -15.95
CA ARG A 86 4.75 -14.43 -15.45
C ARG A 86 5.72 -13.42 -14.84
N LEU A 87 6.22 -13.71 -13.66
CA LEU A 87 7.31 -12.98 -13.01
C LEU A 87 8.63 -13.76 -13.13
N ASP A 88 8.58 -15.02 -12.75
CA ASP A 88 9.70 -15.98 -12.80
C ASP A 88 9.16 -17.38 -13.12
N ASP A 89 9.94 -18.43 -12.83
CA ASP A 89 9.54 -19.81 -13.11
C ASP A 89 8.53 -20.38 -12.10
N HIS A 90 8.23 -19.66 -11.03
CA HIS A 90 7.37 -20.14 -9.95
C HIS A 90 6.16 -19.25 -9.71
N PHE A 91 6.32 -17.93 -9.83
CA PHE A 91 5.31 -16.94 -9.50
C PHE A 91 4.85 -16.10 -10.68
N GLY A 92 3.62 -15.65 -10.62
CA GLY A 92 3.04 -14.70 -11.55
C GLY A 92 2.10 -13.71 -10.86
N PHE A 93 1.95 -12.52 -11.42
CA PHE A 93 0.95 -11.56 -10.97
C PHE A 93 -0.44 -11.90 -11.47
N HIS A 94 -1.45 -11.54 -10.68
CA HIS A 94 -2.82 -11.44 -11.17
C HIS A 94 -2.87 -10.61 -12.46
N PRO A 95 -3.68 -10.96 -13.48
CA PRO A 95 -3.73 -10.22 -14.74
C PRO A 95 -3.94 -8.71 -14.58
N SER A 96 -4.75 -8.29 -13.60
CA SER A 96 -4.96 -6.86 -13.29
C SER A 96 -3.72 -6.12 -12.80
N LEU A 97 -2.68 -6.84 -12.36
CA LEU A 97 -1.40 -6.28 -11.95
C LEU A 97 -0.36 -6.24 -13.08
N ALA A 98 -0.76 -6.58 -14.32
CA ALA A 98 0.10 -6.52 -15.49
C ALA A 98 0.89 -5.19 -15.62
N PRO A 99 0.31 -4.01 -15.32
CA PRO A 99 1.06 -2.75 -15.37
C PRO A 99 2.24 -2.66 -14.40
N LEU A 100 2.31 -3.51 -13.38
CA LEU A 100 3.41 -3.56 -12.41
C LEU A 100 4.57 -4.46 -12.86
N GLN A 101 4.35 -5.34 -13.84
CA GLN A 101 5.35 -6.29 -14.31
C GLN A 101 6.66 -5.62 -14.77
N PRO A 102 6.65 -4.50 -15.51
CA PRO A 102 7.89 -3.81 -15.87
C PRO A 102 8.68 -3.30 -14.66
N LEU A 103 8.00 -2.85 -13.60
CA LEU A 103 8.67 -2.43 -12.37
C LEU A 103 9.36 -3.59 -11.66
N TYR A 104 8.76 -4.78 -11.72
CA TYR A 104 9.35 -6.00 -11.18
C TYR A 104 10.59 -6.40 -12.02
N ALA A 105 10.48 -6.40 -13.33
CA ALA A 105 11.58 -6.72 -14.24
C ALA A 105 12.78 -5.77 -14.09
N ASP A 106 12.52 -4.49 -13.82
CA ASP A 106 13.53 -3.45 -13.56
C ASP A 106 14.13 -3.52 -12.14
N GLY A 107 13.72 -4.47 -11.29
CA GLY A 107 14.16 -4.55 -9.89
C GLY A 107 13.65 -3.39 -9.00
N ARG A 108 12.60 -2.68 -9.43
CA ARG A 108 11.98 -1.54 -8.73
C ARG A 108 10.77 -1.94 -7.90
N LEU A 109 10.31 -3.18 -8.04
CA LEU A 109 9.22 -3.79 -7.29
C LEU A 109 9.70 -5.15 -6.78
N ALA A 110 9.40 -5.46 -5.54
CA ALA A 110 9.59 -6.77 -4.95
C ALA A 110 8.27 -7.33 -4.44
N ALA A 111 8.04 -8.62 -4.64
CA ALA A 111 6.97 -9.37 -3.97
C ALA A 111 7.57 -10.07 -2.74
N VAL A 112 6.93 -9.90 -1.59
CA VAL A 112 7.37 -10.55 -0.34
C VAL A 112 6.31 -11.58 0.04
N HIS A 113 6.69 -12.85 0.01
CA HIS A 113 5.82 -13.97 0.30
C HIS A 113 5.86 -14.35 1.78
N ALA A 114 4.89 -15.17 2.22
CA ALA A 114 4.80 -15.71 3.57
C ALA A 114 4.87 -14.64 4.67
N VAL A 115 4.36 -13.44 4.39
CA VAL A 115 4.29 -12.36 5.37
C VAL A 115 3.06 -12.55 6.25
N GLY A 116 3.29 -12.59 7.56
CA GLY A 116 2.24 -12.73 8.55
C GLY A 116 2.73 -12.27 9.91
N ASN A 117 1.87 -12.38 10.89
CA ASN A 117 2.25 -12.19 12.29
C ASN A 117 2.05 -13.51 13.06
N TYR A 118 2.74 -13.64 14.19
CA TYR A 118 2.67 -14.83 15.05
C TYR A 118 1.43 -14.88 15.95
N SER A 119 0.52 -13.91 15.85
CA SER A 119 -0.72 -13.90 16.60
C SER A 119 -1.64 -15.01 16.10
N VAL A 120 -2.14 -15.83 17.02
CA VAL A 120 -3.12 -16.90 16.72
C VAL A 120 -4.55 -16.38 16.53
N SER A 121 -4.76 -15.07 16.55
CA SER A 121 -6.08 -14.47 16.37
C SER A 121 -6.61 -14.76 14.96
N ARG A 122 -7.81 -15.30 14.89
CA ARG A 122 -8.57 -15.46 13.64
C ARG A 122 -9.49 -14.27 13.37
N SER A 123 -9.47 -13.25 14.22
CA SER A 123 -10.24 -12.02 14.02
C SER A 123 -9.58 -11.16 12.96
N HIS A 124 -10.26 -10.96 11.87
CA HIS A 124 -9.85 -10.07 10.78
C HIS A 124 -9.57 -8.63 11.29
N PHE A 125 -10.44 -8.11 12.15
CA PHE A 125 -10.28 -6.77 12.74
C PHE A 125 -9.06 -6.69 13.65
N SER A 126 -8.85 -7.68 14.52
CA SER A 126 -7.66 -7.70 15.38
C SER A 126 -6.37 -7.80 14.57
N ALA A 127 -6.37 -8.58 13.49
CA ALA A 127 -5.21 -8.70 12.60
C ALA A 127 -4.88 -7.36 11.91
N GLN A 128 -5.89 -6.60 11.50
CA GLN A 128 -5.71 -5.25 10.94
C GLN A 128 -5.09 -4.31 11.97
N ASP A 129 -5.61 -4.29 13.20
CA ASP A 129 -5.09 -3.45 14.27
C ASP A 129 -3.62 -3.80 14.57
N PHE A 130 -3.27 -5.08 14.63
CA PHE A 130 -1.90 -5.52 14.84
C PHE A 130 -0.95 -5.09 13.72
N ILE A 131 -1.39 -5.11 12.47
CA ILE A 131 -0.60 -4.60 11.34
C ILE A 131 -0.39 -3.09 11.46
N GLU A 132 -1.45 -2.34 11.73
CA GLU A 132 -1.37 -0.89 11.85
C GLU A 132 -0.54 -0.44 13.06
N LEU A 133 -0.63 -1.14 14.18
CA LEU A 133 0.16 -0.87 15.37
C LEU A 133 1.58 -1.46 15.29
N GLY A 134 1.78 -2.50 14.46
CA GLY A 134 3.06 -3.20 14.34
C GLY A 134 3.44 -3.96 15.62
N THR A 135 2.43 -4.38 16.40
CA THR A 135 2.59 -5.10 17.67
C THR A 135 1.69 -6.34 17.68
N PRO A 136 2.10 -7.43 16.97
CA PRO A 136 1.31 -8.64 16.85
C PRO A 136 0.94 -9.24 18.20
N GLY A 137 -0.37 -9.46 18.40
CA GLY A 137 -0.90 -10.05 19.64
C GLY A 137 -1.06 -9.07 20.81
N GLU A 138 -0.50 -7.86 20.72
CA GLU A 138 -0.58 -6.86 21.79
C GLU A 138 -1.64 -5.80 21.49
N ARG A 139 -2.44 -5.49 22.50
CA ARG A 139 -3.40 -4.39 22.48
C ARG A 139 -2.96 -3.30 23.46
N GLY A 140 -3.25 -2.06 23.14
CA GLY A 140 -2.92 -0.93 23.99
C GLY A 140 -1.62 -0.20 23.66
N THR A 141 -0.96 -0.56 22.57
CA THR A 141 0.13 0.22 22.01
C THR A 141 -0.36 1.62 21.63
N LYS A 142 0.32 2.65 22.16
CA LYS A 142 -0.07 4.05 21.99
C LYS A 142 0.47 4.70 20.71
N THR A 143 1.31 3.99 19.96
CA THR A 143 1.96 4.50 18.75
C THR A 143 1.77 3.53 17.59
N GLY A 144 1.42 4.07 16.43
CA GLY A 144 1.27 3.31 15.20
C GLY A 144 2.56 3.19 14.39
N THR A 145 2.59 2.26 13.45
CA THR A 145 3.76 2.00 12.59
C THR A 145 4.19 3.22 11.79
N LEU A 146 3.25 3.94 11.19
CA LEU A 146 3.56 5.12 10.37
C LEU A 146 3.94 6.34 11.23
N ALA A 147 3.39 6.46 12.44
CA ALA A 147 3.81 7.51 13.35
C ALA A 147 5.27 7.29 13.79
N ARG A 148 5.64 6.05 14.14
CA ARG A 148 7.05 5.71 14.43
C ARG A 148 7.97 5.93 13.24
N LEU A 149 7.55 5.48 12.04
CA LEU A 149 8.33 5.75 10.83
C LEU A 149 8.50 7.25 10.60
N GLY A 150 7.43 8.03 10.75
CA GLY A 150 7.43 9.48 10.56
C GLY A 150 8.39 10.22 11.51
N SER A 151 8.62 9.69 12.72
CA SER A 151 9.59 10.28 13.66
C SER A 151 11.04 10.14 13.20
N HIS A 152 11.35 9.16 12.34
CA HIS A 152 12.67 8.94 11.76
C HIS A 152 12.85 9.61 10.39
N LEU A 153 11.79 10.16 9.81
CA LEU A 153 11.91 10.89 8.55
C LEU A 153 12.33 12.34 8.83
N GLU A 154 13.46 12.71 8.27
CA GLU A 154 13.93 14.10 8.31
C GLU A 154 12.99 15.02 7.54
N GLY A 155 12.67 16.16 8.09
CA GLY A 155 11.87 17.18 7.42
C GLY A 155 11.24 18.17 8.40
N SER A 156 11.34 19.46 8.08
CA SER A 156 10.78 20.59 8.85
C SER A 156 9.39 21.03 8.36
N GLY A 157 8.71 20.23 7.54
CA GLY A 157 7.40 20.59 6.98
C GLY A 157 6.29 20.56 8.02
N VAL A 158 5.30 21.43 7.88
CA VAL A 158 4.10 21.50 8.73
C VAL A 158 3.30 20.19 8.68
N LEU A 159 3.25 19.56 7.50
CA LEU A 159 2.61 18.25 7.30
C LEU A 159 3.70 17.21 7.04
N LYS A 160 3.86 16.29 7.99
CA LYS A 160 4.77 15.14 7.85
C LYS A 160 4.09 13.93 7.23
N SER A 161 2.80 13.76 7.47
CA SER A 161 2.02 12.62 6.99
C SER A 161 0.58 12.99 6.69
N VAL A 162 0.00 12.31 5.69
CA VAL A 162 -1.39 12.50 5.25
C VAL A 162 -2.03 11.13 5.06
N SER A 163 -3.26 10.96 5.53
CA SER A 163 -4.07 9.77 5.29
C SER A 163 -5.31 10.13 4.45
N PHE A 164 -5.63 9.29 3.49
CA PHE A 164 -6.84 9.34 2.69
C PHE A 164 -7.80 8.22 3.16
N SER A 165 -8.39 8.41 4.34
CA SER A 165 -9.32 7.46 4.93
C SER A 165 -10.44 8.20 5.68
N ALA A 166 -11.60 7.55 5.83
CA ALA A 166 -12.75 8.14 6.53
C ALA A 166 -12.49 8.35 8.03
N GLN A 167 -11.56 7.58 8.62
CA GLN A 167 -11.17 7.66 10.02
C GLN A 167 -9.65 7.70 10.11
N ARG A 168 -9.12 8.28 11.19
CA ARG A 168 -7.69 8.25 11.48
C ARG A 168 -7.24 6.79 11.64
N PRO A 169 -6.32 6.27 10.79
CA PRO A 169 -5.78 4.94 10.95
C PRO A 169 -4.99 4.79 12.25
N LEU A 170 -5.01 3.59 12.85
CA LEU A 170 -4.22 3.29 14.03
C LEU A 170 -2.71 3.42 13.76
N SER A 171 -2.29 3.21 12.52
CA SER A 171 -0.91 3.42 12.08
C SER A 171 -0.38 4.86 12.30
N PHE A 172 -1.29 5.85 12.44
CA PHE A 172 -0.96 7.25 12.76
C PHE A 172 -1.16 7.62 14.23
N LEU A 173 -1.40 6.66 15.13
CA LEU A 173 -1.44 6.93 16.57
C LEU A 173 -0.06 7.36 17.07
N GLY A 174 -0.05 8.30 18.00
CA GLY A 174 1.14 8.84 18.64
C GLY A 174 1.28 10.33 18.45
N PRO A 175 2.34 10.91 19.03
CA PRO A 175 2.62 12.34 18.93
C PRO A 175 2.94 12.79 17.53
#